data_90a44c23fab64e0faafabae05c32e988
#
_entry.id   90a44c23fab64e0faafabae05c32e988
#
_cell.length_a   1.000
_cell.length_b   1.000
_cell.length_c   1.000
_cell.angle_alpha   90.00
_cell.angle_beta   90.00
_cell.angle_gamma   90.00
#
_symmetry.space_group_name_H-M   'P 1'
#
loop_
_entity.id
_entity.type
_entity.pdbx_description
1 polymer ?
#
loop_
_entity_poly.entity_id
_entity_poly.type
_entity_poly.pdbx_seq_one_letter_code
_entity_poly.pdbx_strand_id
1 'polypeptide(L)'
;MKYKVSQYARKHGVTIRTVWNWIYKGQLKTIRNETNHIFIIEDEDSLVNDAVAIYARVSSAENKDNLERQLERLRLFCAAKGYKVIKEVSEIGSGLNDKRPKLEKLLTDHAVKKIVVEHTDRFSRFGLNYITKLMEMQGRQIEVINQTSNDRDDLMQDFVSIITSFCARLYGQRRNKRKTEQLINELSKINED
;
A
#
# COMPACT_ATOMS: atom_id res chain seq x y z
N MET A 1 14.02 -23.11 -1.15
CA MET A 1 14.41 -24.57 -1.13
C MET A 1 14.79 -25.07 -2.51
N LYS A 2 15.61 -26.15 -2.58
CA LYS A 2 16.01 -26.79 -3.86
C LYS A 2 15.32 -28.15 -3.98
N TYR A 3 14.63 -28.41 -5.09
CA TYR A 3 13.91 -29.66 -5.33
C TYR A 3 14.42 -30.34 -6.60
N LYS A 4 14.54 -31.65 -6.60
CA LYS A 4 14.63 -32.41 -7.85
C LYS A 4 13.30 -32.33 -8.59
N VAL A 5 13.28 -32.42 -9.91
CA VAL A 5 12.08 -32.36 -10.73
C VAL A 5 10.98 -33.33 -10.26
N SER A 6 11.37 -34.54 -9.88
CA SER A 6 10.43 -35.56 -9.35
C SER A 6 9.86 -35.22 -7.98
N GLN A 7 10.66 -34.60 -7.11
CA GLN A 7 10.22 -34.14 -5.79
C GLN A 7 9.24 -32.99 -5.90
N TYR A 8 9.53 -32.03 -6.81
CA TYR A 8 8.68 -30.90 -7.10
C TYR A 8 7.32 -31.36 -7.68
N ALA A 9 7.34 -32.29 -8.65
CA ALA A 9 6.13 -32.87 -9.22
C ALA A 9 5.23 -33.53 -8.15
N ARG A 10 5.83 -34.30 -7.24
CA ARG A 10 5.10 -34.95 -6.13
C ARG A 10 4.52 -33.92 -5.15
N LYS A 11 5.28 -32.89 -4.80
CA LYS A 11 4.86 -31.84 -3.88
C LYS A 11 3.63 -31.08 -4.42
N HIS A 12 3.60 -30.80 -5.72
CA HIS A 12 2.53 -30.02 -6.36
C HIS A 12 1.43 -30.89 -7.00
N GLY A 13 1.46 -32.20 -6.80
CA GLY A 13 0.42 -33.10 -7.30
C GLY A 13 0.33 -33.18 -8.84
N VAL A 14 1.43 -32.89 -9.55
CA VAL A 14 1.49 -32.86 -11.01
C VAL A 14 2.43 -33.91 -11.58
N THR A 15 2.32 -34.20 -12.89
CA THR A 15 3.25 -35.14 -13.54
C THR A 15 4.64 -34.51 -13.76
N ILE A 16 5.67 -35.33 -13.78
CA ILE A 16 7.04 -34.92 -14.10
C ILE A 16 7.08 -34.20 -15.47
N ARG A 17 6.29 -34.66 -16.44
CA ARG A 17 6.18 -34.08 -17.76
C ARG A 17 5.64 -32.63 -17.71
N THR A 18 4.66 -32.38 -16.86
CA THR A 18 4.12 -31.04 -16.63
C THR A 18 5.20 -30.10 -16.09
N VAL A 19 5.99 -30.56 -15.13
CA VAL A 19 7.09 -29.77 -14.55
C VAL A 19 8.16 -29.45 -15.60
N TRP A 20 8.50 -30.41 -16.44
CA TRP A 20 9.43 -30.15 -17.57
C TRP A 20 8.89 -29.11 -18.54
N ASN A 21 7.59 -29.15 -18.88
CA ASN A 21 6.97 -28.13 -19.72
C ASN A 21 7.07 -26.72 -19.09
N TRP A 22 6.89 -26.61 -17.80
CA TRP A 22 7.05 -25.34 -17.08
C TRP A 22 8.50 -24.84 -17.08
N ILE A 23 9.47 -25.75 -16.97
CA ILE A 23 10.89 -25.44 -17.07
C ILE A 23 11.22 -24.90 -18.49
N TYR A 24 10.78 -25.59 -19.55
CA TYR A 24 11.01 -25.18 -20.93
C TYR A 24 10.34 -23.85 -21.29
N LYS A 25 9.20 -23.56 -20.68
CA LYS A 25 8.49 -22.27 -20.84
C LYS A 25 9.09 -21.16 -19.98
N GLY A 26 10.14 -21.41 -19.21
CA GLY A 26 10.75 -20.42 -18.32
C GLY A 26 9.88 -20.01 -17.11
N GLN A 27 8.88 -20.81 -16.78
CA GLN A 27 7.94 -20.53 -15.67
C GLN A 27 8.50 -20.90 -14.31
N LEU A 28 9.59 -21.67 -14.27
CA LEU A 28 10.25 -22.11 -13.03
C LEU A 28 11.72 -21.71 -13.06
N LYS A 29 12.20 -21.14 -11.97
CA LYS A 29 13.63 -20.87 -11.78
C LYS A 29 14.37 -22.19 -11.56
N THR A 30 15.42 -22.44 -12.34
CA THR A 30 16.20 -23.66 -12.24
C THR A 30 17.69 -23.33 -12.12
N ILE A 31 18.40 -24.19 -11.40
CA ILE A 31 19.87 -24.22 -11.38
C ILE A 31 20.35 -25.60 -11.83
N ARG A 32 21.54 -25.63 -12.46
CA ARG A 32 22.26 -26.87 -12.74
C ARG A 32 23.41 -27.02 -11.73
N ASN A 33 23.60 -28.22 -11.22
CA ASN A 33 24.78 -28.51 -10.44
C ASN A 33 25.96 -28.93 -11.35
N GLU A 34 27.12 -29.16 -10.74
CA GLU A 34 28.35 -29.58 -11.45
C GLU A 34 28.19 -30.88 -12.25
N THR A 35 27.25 -31.73 -11.86
CA THR A 35 26.90 -32.97 -12.56
C THR A 35 25.78 -32.83 -13.57
N ASN A 36 25.47 -31.59 -13.97
CA ASN A 36 24.44 -31.22 -14.96
C ASN A 36 23.00 -31.63 -14.60
N HIS A 37 22.72 -31.94 -13.30
CA HIS A 37 21.36 -32.18 -12.84
C HIS A 37 20.62 -30.86 -12.62
N ILE A 38 19.36 -30.81 -13.08
CA ILE A 38 18.48 -29.64 -12.92
C ILE A 38 17.75 -29.74 -11.57
N PHE A 39 17.87 -28.66 -10.80
CA PHE A 39 17.10 -28.43 -9.60
C PHE A 39 16.19 -27.23 -9.79
N ILE A 40 14.96 -27.35 -9.32
CA ILE A 40 14.02 -26.25 -9.25
C ILE A 40 14.31 -25.49 -7.97
N ILE A 41 14.52 -24.17 -8.09
CA ILE A 41 14.57 -23.29 -6.92
C ILE A 41 13.15 -22.83 -6.67
N GLU A 42 12.57 -23.31 -5.61
CA GLU A 42 11.42 -22.68 -5.02
C GLU A 42 11.98 -21.66 -4.04
N ASP A 43 11.92 -20.38 -4.43
CA ASP A 43 12.23 -19.32 -3.49
C ASP A 43 11.23 -19.48 -2.34
N GLU A 44 11.70 -19.66 -1.12
CA GLU A 44 10.87 -19.56 0.09
C GLU A 44 10.21 -18.21 0.18
N ASP A 45 10.72 -17.23 -0.57
CA ASP A 45 10.14 -15.93 -0.81
C ASP A 45 8.74 -15.98 -1.46
N SER A 46 8.33 -17.04 -2.15
CA SER A 46 6.96 -17.13 -2.68
C SER A 46 5.91 -17.33 -1.57
N LEU A 47 6.27 -18.01 -0.48
CA LEU A 47 5.41 -18.14 0.71
C LEU A 47 5.59 -16.97 1.69
N VAL A 48 6.74 -16.28 1.63
CA VAL A 48 7.04 -15.11 2.46
C VAL A 48 6.56 -13.81 1.77
N ASN A 49 6.41 -13.83 0.43
CA ASN A 49 5.81 -12.70 -0.32
C ASN A 49 4.31 -12.50 -0.04
N ASP A 50 3.66 -13.41 0.67
CA ASP A 50 2.22 -13.35 0.98
C ASP A 50 1.91 -12.67 2.32
N ALA A 51 2.91 -12.14 3.02
CA ALA A 51 2.69 -11.38 4.25
C ALA A 51 2.22 -9.96 3.90
N VAL A 52 0.92 -9.85 3.68
CA VAL A 52 0.27 -8.61 3.25
C VAL A 52 -0.31 -7.86 4.43
N ALA A 53 -0.13 -6.55 4.45
CA ALA A 53 -0.90 -5.67 5.31
C ALA A 53 -1.83 -4.80 4.47
N ILE A 54 -3.03 -4.55 4.97
CA ILE A 54 -3.95 -3.57 4.40
C ILE A 54 -3.89 -2.29 5.22
N TYR A 55 -3.91 -1.15 4.52
CA TYR A 55 -3.89 0.16 5.14
C TYR A 55 -5.01 1.04 4.59
N ALA A 56 -5.83 1.58 5.50
CA ALA A 56 -6.91 2.50 5.19
C ALA A 56 -6.76 3.79 6.01
N ARG A 57 -7.15 4.92 5.41
CA ARG A 57 -7.08 6.23 6.06
C ARG A 57 -8.24 7.13 5.65
N VAL A 58 -8.71 7.91 6.61
CA VAL A 58 -9.60 9.05 6.39
C VAL A 58 -9.04 10.28 7.08
N SER A 59 -9.37 11.48 6.58
CA SER A 59 -8.85 12.76 7.11
C SER A 59 -9.48 13.14 8.44
N SER A 60 -10.76 12.80 8.65
CA SER A 60 -11.51 13.17 9.86
C SER A 60 -12.28 12.00 10.45
N ALA A 61 -12.66 12.14 11.73
CA ALA A 61 -13.44 11.14 12.45
C ALA A 61 -14.89 11.03 11.94
N GLU A 62 -15.42 12.06 11.29
CA GLU A 62 -16.76 12.07 10.68
C GLU A 62 -16.86 11.05 9.53
N ASN A 63 -15.75 10.75 8.89
CA ASN A 63 -15.65 9.79 7.79
C ASN A 63 -15.38 8.34 8.24
N LYS A 64 -15.74 7.97 9.47
CA LYS A 64 -15.46 6.65 10.04
C LYS A 64 -16.12 5.50 9.27
N ASP A 65 -17.33 5.73 8.76
CA ASP A 65 -18.03 4.75 7.92
C ASP A 65 -17.31 4.50 6.59
N ASN A 66 -16.71 5.54 6.04
CA ASN A 66 -15.90 5.42 4.84
C ASN A 66 -14.60 4.63 5.09
N LEU A 67 -14.02 4.77 6.29
CA LEU A 67 -12.84 3.99 6.69
C LEU A 67 -13.13 2.49 6.71
N GLU A 68 -14.27 2.08 7.28
CA GLU A 68 -14.66 0.66 7.31
C GLU A 68 -14.98 0.13 5.91
N ARG A 69 -15.64 0.92 5.07
CA ARG A 69 -15.88 0.55 3.66
C ARG A 69 -14.58 0.38 2.88
N GLN A 70 -13.55 1.20 3.15
CA GLN A 70 -12.23 1.02 2.56
C GLN A 70 -11.60 -0.31 3.00
N LEU A 71 -11.62 -0.61 4.30
CA LEU A 71 -11.09 -1.88 4.81
C LEU A 71 -11.79 -3.08 4.18
N GLU A 72 -13.12 -3.03 4.08
CA GLU A 72 -13.90 -4.11 3.47
C GLU A 72 -13.50 -4.34 2.00
N ARG A 73 -13.37 -3.27 1.21
CA ARG A 73 -12.89 -3.39 -0.19
C ARG A 73 -11.48 -3.97 -0.28
N LEU A 74 -10.59 -3.57 0.64
CA LEU A 74 -9.22 -4.11 0.71
C LEU A 74 -9.21 -5.59 1.09
N ARG A 75 -10.06 -6.02 2.05
CA ARG A 75 -10.22 -7.44 2.43
C ARG A 75 -10.70 -8.27 1.25
N LEU A 76 -11.74 -7.81 0.56
CA LEU A 76 -12.29 -8.49 -0.62
C LEU A 76 -11.25 -8.60 -1.75
N PHE A 77 -10.51 -7.53 -2.01
CA PHE A 77 -9.43 -7.55 -2.99
C PHE A 77 -8.34 -8.55 -2.63
N CYS A 78 -7.87 -8.53 -1.39
CA CYS A 78 -6.85 -9.46 -0.91
C CYS A 78 -7.33 -10.92 -0.96
N ALA A 79 -8.59 -11.17 -0.59
CA ALA A 79 -9.19 -12.49 -0.68
C ALA A 79 -9.28 -12.97 -2.14
N ALA A 80 -9.71 -12.11 -3.07
CA ALA A 80 -9.77 -12.44 -4.50
C ALA A 80 -8.39 -12.73 -5.12
N LYS A 81 -7.33 -12.08 -4.59
CA LYS A 81 -5.92 -12.31 -5.00
C LYS A 81 -5.27 -13.50 -4.29
N GLY A 82 -5.92 -14.09 -3.31
CA GLY A 82 -5.34 -15.15 -2.48
C GLY A 82 -4.23 -14.66 -1.54
N TYR A 83 -4.21 -13.36 -1.21
CA TYR A 83 -3.21 -12.79 -0.33
C TYR A 83 -3.46 -13.16 1.14
N LYS A 84 -2.41 -13.49 1.87
CA LYS A 84 -2.48 -13.72 3.31
C LYS A 84 -2.34 -12.40 4.05
N VAL A 85 -3.47 -11.80 4.45
CA VAL A 85 -3.47 -10.59 5.27
C VAL A 85 -3.04 -10.94 6.69
N ILE A 86 -1.88 -10.42 7.11
CA ILE A 86 -1.34 -10.61 8.47
C ILE A 86 -1.60 -9.41 9.37
N LYS A 87 -1.94 -8.25 8.80
CA LYS A 87 -2.15 -7.03 9.55
C LYS A 87 -3.16 -6.11 8.85
N GLU A 88 -4.07 -5.56 9.63
CA GLU A 88 -4.99 -4.52 9.21
C GLU A 88 -4.69 -3.23 9.98
N VAL A 89 -4.50 -2.14 9.26
CA VAL A 89 -4.16 -0.85 9.84
C VAL A 89 -5.14 0.19 9.34
N SER A 90 -5.81 0.85 10.27
CA SER A 90 -6.70 1.97 9.98
C SER A 90 -6.27 3.20 10.77
N GLU A 91 -6.28 4.36 10.13
CA GLU A 91 -5.80 5.60 10.71
C GLU A 91 -6.72 6.77 10.37
N ILE A 92 -6.94 7.65 11.35
CA ILE A 92 -7.65 8.92 11.13
C ILE A 92 -6.60 10.03 11.22
N GLY A 93 -6.43 10.76 10.14
CA GLY A 93 -5.46 11.84 10.06
C GLY A 93 -5.25 12.30 8.62
N SER A 94 -4.75 13.52 8.45
CA SER A 94 -4.47 14.08 7.13
C SER A 94 -3.38 13.29 6.39
N GLY A 95 -3.53 13.14 5.08
CA GLY A 95 -2.52 12.57 4.20
C GLY A 95 -1.23 13.39 4.07
N LEU A 96 -1.27 14.63 4.56
CA LEU A 96 -0.14 15.55 4.64
C LEU A 96 0.66 15.42 5.94
N ASN A 97 0.06 14.77 6.94
CA ASN A 97 0.74 14.58 8.21
C ASN A 97 1.81 13.49 8.07
N ASP A 98 3.06 13.87 8.28
CA ASP A 98 4.21 12.96 8.30
C ASP A 98 4.32 12.16 9.61
N LYS A 99 3.68 12.65 10.70
CA LYS A 99 3.64 11.98 12.00
C LYS A 99 2.43 11.07 12.14
N ARG A 100 2.48 9.92 11.49
CA ARG A 100 1.44 8.90 11.52
C ARG A 100 1.97 7.61 12.17
N PRO A 101 1.78 7.44 13.47
CA PRO A 101 2.44 6.37 14.22
C PRO A 101 2.03 4.96 13.78
N LYS A 102 0.80 4.80 13.27
CA LYS A 102 0.35 3.49 12.78
C LYS A 102 0.97 3.17 11.42
N LEU A 103 1.07 4.16 10.52
CA LEU A 103 1.77 4.01 9.24
C LEU A 103 3.27 3.79 9.48
N GLU A 104 3.89 4.54 10.38
CA GLU A 104 5.30 4.40 10.73
C GLU A 104 5.62 2.98 11.23
N LYS A 105 4.80 2.45 12.16
CA LYS A 105 4.92 1.05 12.61
C LYS A 105 4.76 0.05 11.46
N LEU A 106 3.90 0.33 10.49
CA LEU A 106 3.70 -0.52 9.34
C LEU A 106 4.90 -0.50 8.38
N LEU A 107 5.48 0.70 8.17
CA LEU A 107 6.66 0.88 7.31
C LEU A 107 7.92 0.23 7.91
N THR A 108 8.04 0.22 9.22
CA THR A 108 9.18 -0.38 9.93
C THR A 108 9.02 -1.87 10.22
N ASP A 109 7.83 -2.44 9.98
CA ASP A 109 7.57 -3.87 10.20
C ASP A 109 8.09 -4.72 9.03
N HIS A 110 9.28 -5.29 9.19
CA HIS A 110 9.92 -6.14 8.19
C HIS A 110 9.19 -7.47 7.92
N ALA A 111 8.27 -7.88 8.80
CA ALA A 111 7.42 -9.03 8.55
C ALA A 111 6.41 -8.78 7.42
N VAL A 112 6.02 -7.52 7.21
CA VAL A 112 5.13 -7.12 6.13
C VAL A 112 5.92 -6.97 4.84
N LYS A 113 5.62 -7.78 3.84
CA LYS A 113 6.28 -7.74 2.53
C LYS A 113 5.53 -6.87 1.52
N LYS A 114 4.22 -6.77 1.67
CA LYS A 114 3.37 -5.98 0.79
C LYS A 114 2.36 -5.17 1.59
N ILE A 115 2.18 -3.90 1.23
CA ILE A 115 1.12 -3.06 1.78
C ILE A 115 0.12 -2.78 0.66
N VAL A 116 -1.15 -3.12 0.88
CA VAL A 116 -2.24 -2.86 -0.07
C VAL A 116 -3.05 -1.67 0.41
N VAL A 117 -3.26 -0.71 -0.48
CA VAL A 117 -4.03 0.51 -0.24
C VAL A 117 -5.05 0.74 -1.33
N GLU A 118 -6.13 1.43 -1.03
CA GLU A 118 -7.17 1.70 -2.02
C GLU A 118 -6.69 2.71 -3.09
N HIS A 119 -6.14 3.84 -2.67
CA HIS A 119 -5.62 4.90 -3.52
C HIS A 119 -4.27 5.42 -3.00
N THR A 120 -3.49 5.99 -3.87
CA THR A 120 -2.19 6.59 -3.54
C THR A 120 -2.28 7.63 -2.43
N ASP A 121 -3.31 8.47 -2.47
CA ASP A 121 -3.56 9.53 -1.51
C ASP A 121 -4.00 9.02 -0.12
N ARG A 122 -4.51 7.78 -0.02
CA ARG A 122 -4.76 7.12 1.27
C ARG A 122 -3.45 6.76 1.95
N PHE A 123 -2.42 6.47 1.18
CA PHE A 123 -1.11 6.20 1.73
C PHE A 123 -0.37 7.49 2.10
N SER A 124 -0.14 8.37 1.12
CA SER A 124 0.48 9.68 1.33
C SER A 124 0.15 10.63 0.20
N ARG A 125 -0.08 11.91 0.52
CA ARG A 125 -0.27 12.96 -0.50
C ARG A 125 1.03 13.33 -1.19
N PHE A 126 2.16 13.24 -0.47
CA PHE A 126 3.47 13.58 -1.00
C PHE A 126 4.48 12.48 -0.69
N GLY A 127 5.49 12.37 -1.53
CA GLY A 127 6.63 11.50 -1.27
C GLY A 127 6.36 10.00 -1.47
N LEU A 128 5.20 9.57 -2.00
CA LEU A 128 4.91 8.17 -2.22
C LEU A 128 6.00 7.47 -3.05
N ASN A 129 6.52 8.14 -4.10
CA ASN A 129 7.57 7.59 -4.94
C ASN A 129 8.84 7.26 -4.13
N TYR A 130 9.22 8.13 -3.18
CA TYR A 130 10.39 7.87 -2.32
C TYR A 130 10.13 6.69 -1.39
N ILE A 131 8.94 6.62 -0.79
CA ILE A 131 8.57 5.53 0.11
C ILE A 131 8.55 4.20 -0.68
N THR A 132 7.96 4.20 -1.87
CA THR A 132 7.94 3.02 -2.74
C THR A 132 9.35 2.54 -3.08
N LYS A 133 10.24 3.45 -3.47
CA LYS A 133 11.65 3.12 -3.76
C LYS A 133 12.38 2.55 -2.55
N LEU A 134 12.20 3.13 -1.37
CA LEU A 134 12.80 2.62 -0.15
C LEU A 134 12.29 1.22 0.23
N MET A 135 10.99 0.97 0.03
CA MET A 135 10.42 -0.36 0.25
C MET A 135 10.90 -1.38 -0.78
N GLU A 136 10.98 -1.01 -2.06
CA GLU A 136 11.55 -1.86 -3.12
C GLU A 136 12.99 -2.29 -2.82
N MET A 137 13.82 -1.36 -2.33
CA MET A 137 15.20 -1.67 -1.90
C MET A 137 15.27 -2.69 -0.76
N GLN A 138 14.20 -2.82 0.03
CA GLN A 138 14.05 -3.82 1.09
C GLN A 138 13.36 -5.11 0.62
N GLY A 139 13.07 -5.26 -0.67
CA GLY A 139 12.30 -6.38 -1.22
C GLY A 139 10.82 -6.34 -0.82
N ARG A 140 10.28 -5.15 -0.53
CA ARG A 140 8.89 -4.90 -0.11
C ARG A 140 8.15 -4.09 -1.17
N GLN A 141 6.82 -4.15 -1.18
CA GLN A 141 6.01 -3.53 -2.22
C GLN A 141 4.82 -2.77 -1.65
N ILE A 142 4.38 -1.74 -2.38
CA ILE A 142 3.09 -1.07 -2.17
C ILE A 142 2.22 -1.37 -3.39
N GLU A 143 1.02 -1.91 -3.16
CA GLU A 143 0.03 -2.18 -4.20
C GLU A 143 -1.18 -1.26 -4.01
N VAL A 144 -1.50 -0.52 -5.06
CA VAL A 144 -2.64 0.42 -5.09
C VAL A 144 -3.73 -0.20 -5.97
N ILE A 145 -4.94 -0.39 -5.40
CA ILE A 145 -6.02 -1.06 -6.13
C ILE A 145 -6.70 -0.14 -7.15
N ASN A 146 -6.89 1.13 -6.82
CA ASN A 146 -7.52 2.11 -7.70
C ASN A 146 -6.54 3.26 -7.99
N GLN A 147 -6.33 3.56 -9.26
CA GLN A 147 -5.42 4.65 -9.66
C GLN A 147 -6.08 6.02 -9.65
N THR A 148 -7.40 6.09 -9.72
CA THR A 148 -8.17 7.34 -9.74
C THR A 148 -8.79 7.62 -8.39
N SER A 149 -8.39 8.73 -7.76
CA SER A 149 -9.03 9.27 -6.56
C SER A 149 -10.11 10.26 -7.00
N ASN A 150 -11.35 10.03 -6.59
CA ASN A 150 -12.47 10.95 -6.80
C ASN A 150 -12.84 11.74 -5.54
N ASP A 151 -11.98 11.76 -4.53
CA ASP A 151 -12.32 12.33 -3.22
C ASP A 151 -11.92 13.81 -3.18
N ARG A 152 -12.76 14.67 -3.78
CA ARG A 152 -12.60 16.11 -3.76
C ARG A 152 -12.65 16.68 -2.34
N ASP A 153 -13.49 16.12 -1.47
CA ASP A 153 -13.69 16.62 -0.11
C ASP A 153 -12.45 16.43 0.76
N ASP A 154 -11.82 15.26 0.70
CA ASP A 154 -10.57 15.01 1.41
C ASP A 154 -9.41 15.88 0.89
N LEU A 155 -9.36 16.12 -0.44
CA LEU A 155 -8.36 17.00 -1.04
C LEU A 155 -8.55 18.43 -0.57
N MET A 156 -9.79 18.90 -0.50
CA MET A 156 -10.11 20.25 -0.04
C MET A 156 -9.79 20.42 1.45
N GLN A 157 -10.11 19.45 2.30
CA GLN A 157 -9.73 19.46 3.71
C GLN A 157 -8.22 19.51 3.91
N ASP A 158 -7.48 18.71 3.15
CA ASP A 158 -6.01 18.72 3.19
C ASP A 158 -5.46 20.09 2.73
N PHE A 159 -6.02 20.69 1.68
CA PHE A 159 -5.64 22.01 1.20
C PHE A 159 -5.90 23.13 2.23
N VAL A 160 -7.08 23.12 2.85
CA VAL A 160 -7.41 24.03 3.96
C VAL A 160 -6.44 23.88 5.11
N SER A 161 -6.06 22.68 5.46
CA SER A 161 -5.09 22.38 6.51
C SER A 161 -3.70 22.96 6.20
N ILE A 162 -3.24 22.85 4.95
CA ILE A 162 -1.97 23.46 4.49
C ILE A 162 -2.03 24.98 4.63
N ILE A 163 -3.07 25.60 4.06
CA ILE A 163 -3.22 27.07 4.08
C ILE A 163 -3.28 27.57 5.52
N THR A 164 -4.06 26.90 6.37
CA THR A 164 -4.16 27.26 7.79
C THR A 164 -2.81 27.17 8.50
N SER A 165 -2.05 26.11 8.26
CA SER A 165 -0.70 25.94 8.85
C SER A 165 0.27 27.02 8.33
N PHE A 166 0.18 27.35 7.03
CA PHE A 166 1.03 28.37 6.42
C PHE A 166 0.70 29.77 6.96
N CYS A 167 -0.59 30.09 7.04
CA CYS A 167 -1.06 31.34 7.61
C CYS A 167 -0.68 31.48 9.11
N ALA A 168 -0.79 30.40 9.88
CA ALA A 168 -0.38 30.40 11.28
C ALA A 168 1.12 30.67 11.46
N ARG A 169 1.97 30.18 10.56
CA ARG A 169 3.42 30.45 10.57
C ARG A 169 3.75 31.89 10.18
N LEU A 170 3.08 32.44 9.17
CA LEU A 170 3.40 33.76 8.62
C LEU A 170 2.94 34.91 9.51
N TYR A 171 1.83 34.77 10.23
CA TYR A 171 1.19 35.91 10.85
C TYR A 171 0.95 35.81 12.37
N GLY A 172 1.32 34.71 13.03
CA GLY A 172 1.09 34.49 14.47
C GLY A 172 -0.38 34.26 14.84
N GLN A 173 -0.60 33.52 15.89
CA GLN A 173 -1.89 32.84 16.16
C GLN A 173 -3.14 33.73 16.33
N ARG A 174 -3.04 35.00 16.67
CA ARG A 174 -4.24 35.81 17.01
C ARG A 174 -4.85 36.61 15.84
N ARG A 175 -4.11 36.92 14.79
CA ARG A 175 -4.59 37.72 13.65
C ARG A 175 -5.14 36.84 12.51
N ASN A 176 -4.84 35.60 12.49
CA ASN A 176 -5.03 34.73 11.33
C ASN A 176 -6.37 34.06 11.23
N LYS A 177 -7.04 33.78 12.36
CA LYS A 177 -8.31 33.06 12.33
C LYS A 177 -9.32 33.75 11.41
N ARG A 178 -9.43 35.09 11.49
CA ARG A 178 -10.34 35.86 10.67
C ARG A 178 -10.01 35.91 9.17
N LYS A 179 -8.71 36.02 8.82
CA LYS A 179 -8.30 36.04 7.39
C LYS A 179 -8.38 34.67 6.73
N THR A 180 -8.06 33.61 7.45
CA THR A 180 -8.18 32.24 6.94
C THR A 180 -9.65 31.86 6.74
N GLU A 181 -10.54 32.24 7.65
CA GLU A 181 -11.98 32.04 7.51
C GLU A 181 -12.56 32.82 6.31
N GLN A 182 -12.08 34.05 6.06
CA GLN A 182 -12.47 34.83 4.87
C GLN A 182 -12.01 34.14 3.57
N LEU A 183 -10.76 33.70 3.48
CA LEU A 183 -10.24 32.99 2.32
C LEU A 183 -10.97 31.67 2.07
N ILE A 184 -11.27 30.92 3.12
CA ILE A 184 -12.03 29.66 3.02
C ILE A 184 -13.44 29.92 2.49
N ASN A 185 -14.12 30.94 3.01
CA ASN A 185 -15.46 31.33 2.56
C ASN A 185 -15.47 31.84 1.10
N GLU A 186 -14.43 32.54 0.67
CA GLU A 186 -14.29 32.97 -0.72
C GLU A 186 -14.04 31.79 -1.66
N LEU A 187 -13.19 30.82 -1.27
CA LEU A 187 -12.94 29.63 -2.06
C LEU A 187 -14.15 28.68 -2.12
N SER A 188 -14.95 28.61 -1.06
CA SER A 188 -16.19 27.82 -1.06
C SER A 188 -17.26 28.39 -2.00
N LYS A 189 -17.33 29.73 -2.15
CA LYS A 189 -18.27 30.39 -3.07
C LYS A 189 -17.90 30.21 -4.55
N ILE A 190 -16.64 30.07 -4.87
CA ILE A 190 -16.16 29.82 -6.25
C ILE A 190 -16.54 28.42 -6.76
N ASN A 191 -16.88 27.48 -5.87
CA ASN A 191 -17.28 26.13 -6.24
C ASN A 191 -18.80 25.93 -6.38
N GLU A 192 -19.62 26.95 -6.12
CA GLU A 192 -21.09 26.91 -6.26
C GLU A 192 -21.60 27.53 -7.58
N ASP A 193 -20.71 28.12 -8.39
CA ASP A 193 -20.94 28.57 -9.77
C ASP A 193 -20.28 27.59 -10.77
#